data_3e0e8a489594a65b6392940c880a3bbb
#
_entry.id   3e0e8a489594a65b6392940c880a3bbb
#
_cell.length_a   1.000
_cell.length_b   1.000
_cell.length_c   1.000
_cell.angle_alpha   90.00
_cell.angle_beta   90.00
_cell.angle_gamma   90.00
#
_symmetry.space_group_name_H-M   'P 1'
#
loop_
_entity.id
_entity.type
_entity.pdbx_description
1 polymer ?
#
loop_
_entity_poly.entity_id
_entity_poly.type
_entity_poly.pdbx_seq_one_letter_code
_entity_poly.pdbx_strand_id
1 'polypeptide(L)'
;MDTRKDENELHLLGGSTVYKQDYAPEVLEAFTNKHPDNDYWVRFNCPEFTSLCPITGQPDFATIYIDYIPDVKMVESKSLKLYLFSFRNHGDFHEDCVNVIM
;
A
#
# COMPACT_ATOMS: atom_id res chain seq x y z
N MET A 1 -8.89 0.16 -15.71
CA MET A 1 -9.28 0.58 -14.35
C MET A 1 -9.72 2.02 -14.37
N ASP A 2 -10.78 2.32 -13.70
CA ASP A 2 -11.25 3.71 -13.60
C ASP A 2 -10.22 4.55 -12.86
N THR A 3 -9.71 5.58 -13.52
CA THR A 3 -8.73 6.49 -12.95
C THR A 3 -9.36 7.60 -12.11
N ARG A 4 -10.66 7.67 -12.11
CA ARG A 4 -11.41 8.77 -11.50
C ARG A 4 -12.20 8.32 -10.26
N LYS A 5 -11.73 7.29 -9.61
CA LYS A 5 -12.34 6.79 -8.39
C LYS A 5 -12.37 7.89 -7.34
N ASP A 6 -13.54 8.20 -6.86
CA ASP A 6 -13.76 9.23 -5.83
C ASP A 6 -14.07 8.57 -4.48
N GLU A 7 -14.39 9.38 -3.48
CA GLU A 7 -14.66 8.90 -2.13
C GLU A 7 -15.84 7.94 -2.05
N ASN A 8 -16.82 8.04 -2.96
CA ASN A 8 -17.97 7.13 -2.99
C ASN A 8 -17.62 5.76 -3.54
N GLU A 9 -16.52 5.66 -4.27
CA GLU A 9 -16.05 4.42 -4.88
C GLU A 9 -15.08 3.65 -3.98
N LEU A 10 -14.62 4.25 -2.88
CA LEU A 10 -13.71 3.61 -1.95
C LEU A 10 -14.47 2.71 -0.98
N HIS A 11 -14.20 1.41 -1.04
CA HIS A 11 -14.96 0.41 -0.27
C HIS A 11 -14.46 0.22 1.16
N LEU A 12 -13.19 0.55 1.43
CA LEU A 12 -12.59 0.28 2.73
C LEU A 12 -12.80 1.43 3.71
N LEU A 13 -12.87 2.65 3.21
CA LEU A 13 -13.04 3.82 4.04
C LEU A 13 -14.45 3.84 4.63
N GLY A 14 -14.55 3.73 5.96
CA GLY A 14 -15.83 3.71 6.67
C GLY A 14 -16.56 2.36 6.66
N GLY A 15 -16.02 1.35 5.97
CA GLY A 15 -16.61 0.01 5.92
C GLY A 15 -15.99 -0.94 6.94
N SER A 16 -16.55 -2.15 6.99
CA SER A 16 -15.97 -3.24 7.76
C SER A 16 -14.61 -3.61 7.20
N THR A 17 -13.66 -3.86 8.08
CA THR A 17 -12.28 -4.18 7.69
C THR A 17 -12.00 -5.66 7.87
N VAL A 18 -11.52 -6.29 6.81
CA VAL A 18 -10.99 -7.65 6.83
C VAL A 18 -9.50 -7.58 6.51
N TYR A 19 -8.66 -8.04 7.44
CA TYR A 19 -7.22 -8.07 7.24
C TYR A 19 -6.81 -9.34 6.51
N LYS A 20 -6.16 -9.17 5.36
CA LYS A 20 -5.56 -10.28 4.62
C LYS A 20 -4.11 -10.44 5.03
N GLN A 21 -3.75 -11.67 5.40
CA GLN A 21 -2.39 -12.01 5.85
C GLN A 21 -1.57 -12.68 4.76
N ASP A 22 -2.16 -12.93 3.60
CA ASP A 22 -1.49 -13.37 2.39
C ASP A 22 -1.36 -12.20 1.43
N TYR A 23 -0.33 -12.20 0.60
CA TYR A 23 -0.12 -11.11 -0.35
C TYR A 23 -1.38 -10.83 -1.16
N ALA A 24 -1.86 -9.59 -1.06
CA ALA A 24 -3.15 -9.22 -1.62
C ALA A 24 -3.10 -7.82 -2.24
N PRO A 25 -2.51 -7.66 -3.44
CA PRO A 25 -2.44 -6.36 -4.10
C PRO A 25 -3.81 -5.78 -4.45
N GLU A 26 -4.83 -6.63 -4.56
CA GLU A 26 -6.19 -6.22 -4.89
C GLU A 26 -6.87 -5.37 -3.82
N VAL A 27 -6.35 -5.34 -2.60
CA VAL A 27 -6.93 -4.48 -1.55
C VAL A 27 -6.55 -3.01 -1.70
N LEU A 28 -5.52 -2.72 -2.51
CA LEU A 28 -5.04 -1.35 -2.71
C LEU A 28 -6.05 -0.58 -3.55
N GLU A 29 -6.43 0.59 -3.06
CA GLU A 29 -7.36 1.48 -3.72
C GLU A 29 -6.72 2.82 -4.06
N ALA A 30 -7.24 3.45 -5.11
CA ALA A 30 -6.82 4.78 -5.53
C ALA A 30 -8.07 5.65 -5.76
N PHE A 31 -7.88 6.95 -5.67
CA PHE A 31 -8.94 7.92 -5.92
C PHE A 31 -8.41 9.08 -6.78
N THR A 32 -9.33 9.88 -7.30
CA THR A 32 -8.98 10.98 -8.20
C THR A 32 -8.20 12.06 -7.46
N ASN A 33 -7.06 12.45 -8.03
CA ASN A 33 -6.34 13.64 -7.59
C ASN A 33 -7.10 14.89 -8.08
N LYS A 34 -7.55 15.72 -7.13
CA LYS A 34 -8.31 16.94 -7.45
C LYS A 34 -7.42 18.11 -7.88
N HIS A 35 -6.10 17.95 -7.79
CA HIS A 35 -5.13 18.99 -8.10
C HIS A 35 -4.02 18.47 -9.01
N PRO A 36 -4.36 17.96 -10.21
CA PRO A 36 -3.36 17.30 -11.06
C PRO A 36 -2.34 18.27 -11.66
N ASP A 37 -2.62 19.57 -11.63
CA ASP A 37 -1.71 20.61 -12.14
C ASP A 37 -0.68 21.06 -11.11
N ASN A 38 -0.80 20.59 -9.87
CA ASN A 38 0.14 20.92 -8.81
C ASN A 38 1.13 19.77 -8.64
N ASP A 39 2.41 20.09 -8.71
CA ASP A 39 3.47 19.14 -8.34
C ASP A 39 3.70 19.23 -6.85
N TYR A 40 3.29 18.20 -6.11
CA TYR A 40 3.50 18.11 -4.68
C TYR A 40 3.87 16.68 -4.30
N TRP A 41 4.65 16.56 -3.23
CA TRP A 41 5.07 15.28 -2.71
C TRP A 41 4.03 14.74 -1.74
N VAL A 42 3.64 13.48 -1.93
CA VAL A 42 2.94 12.70 -0.94
C VAL A 42 3.93 11.73 -0.32
N ARG A 43 4.01 11.72 1.00
CA ARG A 43 4.93 10.86 1.74
C ARG A 43 4.19 10.00 2.73
N PHE A 44 4.50 8.71 2.70
CA PHE A 44 4.04 7.76 3.69
C PHE A 44 5.25 7.23 4.45
N ASN A 45 5.13 7.20 5.77
CA ASN A 45 6.07 6.55 6.66
C ASN A 45 5.35 5.36 7.28
N CYS A 46 5.77 4.14 6.93
CA CYS A 46 5.11 2.90 7.32
C CYS A 46 6.08 2.07 8.18
N PRO A 47 6.12 2.32 9.51
CA PRO A 47 7.14 1.74 10.38
C PRO A 47 6.88 0.29 10.79
N GLU A 48 5.71 -0.25 10.48
CA GLU A 48 5.29 -1.56 10.98
C GLU A 48 5.27 -2.64 9.89
N PHE A 49 6.03 -2.43 8.81
CA PHE A 49 6.09 -3.41 7.74
C PHE A 49 6.71 -4.71 8.24
N THR A 50 6.09 -5.83 7.88
CA THR A 50 6.56 -7.17 8.23
C THR A 50 6.45 -8.09 7.03
N SER A 51 7.49 -8.88 6.81
CA SER A 51 7.48 -10.00 5.86
C SER A 51 8.17 -11.20 6.52
N LEU A 52 8.28 -12.31 5.82
CA LEU A 52 8.99 -13.48 6.33
C LEU A 52 10.34 -13.62 5.62
N CYS A 53 11.36 -13.94 6.40
CA CYS A 53 12.64 -14.34 5.81
C CYS A 53 12.44 -15.64 5.02
N PRO A 54 12.79 -15.70 3.73
CA PRO A 54 12.55 -16.90 2.92
C PRO A 54 13.44 -18.08 3.31
N ILE A 55 14.50 -17.83 4.09
CA ILE A 55 15.43 -18.87 4.53
C ILE A 55 15.02 -19.43 5.89
N THR A 56 14.71 -18.57 6.86
CA THR A 56 14.43 -18.98 8.24
C THR A 56 12.93 -19.06 8.56
N GLY A 57 12.08 -18.41 7.77
CA GLY A 57 10.65 -18.31 8.03
C GLY A 57 10.31 -17.38 9.19
N GLN A 58 11.28 -16.66 9.72
CA GLN A 58 11.06 -15.72 10.82
C GLN A 58 10.59 -14.37 10.31
N PRO A 59 9.83 -13.60 11.13
CA PRO A 59 9.42 -12.26 10.74
C PRO A 59 10.61 -11.33 10.57
N ASP A 60 10.61 -10.59 9.48
CA ASP A 60 11.51 -9.48 9.20
C ASP A 60 10.74 -8.17 9.29
N PHE A 61 11.27 -7.22 10.04
CA PHE A 61 10.64 -5.94 10.28
C PHE A 61 11.37 -4.83 9.53
N ALA A 62 10.63 -3.87 9.03
CA ALA A 62 11.20 -2.73 8.33
C ALA A 62 10.29 -1.52 8.41
N THR A 63 10.84 -0.36 8.14
CA THR A 63 10.09 0.85 7.86
C THR A 63 10.09 1.08 6.36
N ILE A 64 8.90 1.21 5.77
CA ILE A 64 8.75 1.51 4.36
C ILE A 64 8.46 3.00 4.22
N TYR A 65 9.25 3.68 3.39
CA TYR A 65 9.05 5.07 3.03
C TYR A 65 8.59 5.11 1.58
N ILE A 66 7.47 5.77 1.34
CA ILE A 66 6.91 5.93 0.00
C ILE A 66 6.77 7.42 -0.27
N ASP A 67 7.47 7.89 -1.29
CA ASP A 67 7.39 9.27 -1.74
C ASP A 67 6.97 9.27 -3.20
N TYR A 68 5.94 10.04 -3.56
CA TYR A 68 5.54 10.15 -4.94
C TYR A 68 4.86 11.50 -5.22
N ILE A 69 4.86 11.88 -6.49
CA ILE A 69 4.12 13.02 -6.98
C ILE A 69 2.88 12.46 -7.69
N PRO A 70 1.66 12.68 -7.16
CA PRO A 70 0.46 12.15 -7.80
C PRO A 70 0.19 12.87 -9.12
N ASP A 71 -0.27 12.11 -10.10
CA ASP A 71 -0.75 12.62 -11.37
C ASP A 71 -2.30 12.58 -11.37
N VAL A 72 -2.88 11.65 -12.09
CA VAL A 72 -4.36 11.54 -12.16
C VAL A 72 -4.95 10.90 -10.91
N LYS A 73 -4.21 9.99 -10.28
CA LYS A 73 -4.66 9.21 -9.12
C LYS A 73 -3.79 9.43 -7.91
N MET A 74 -4.42 9.22 -6.75
CA MET A 74 -3.76 9.17 -5.46
C MET A 74 -4.05 7.84 -4.78
N VAL A 75 -3.08 7.34 -4.00
CA VAL A 75 -3.24 6.13 -3.20
C VAL A 75 -4.06 6.45 -1.95
N GLU A 76 -5.05 5.61 -1.66
CA GLU A 76 -5.83 5.73 -0.43
C GLU A 76 -5.05 5.09 0.74
N SER A 77 -4.89 5.83 1.83
CA SER A 77 -3.95 5.48 2.90
C SER A 77 -4.37 4.26 3.71
N LYS A 78 -5.66 4.06 3.96
CA LYS A 78 -6.14 2.86 4.68
C LYS A 78 -5.89 1.61 3.85
N SER A 79 -6.16 1.66 2.56
CA SER A 79 -5.90 0.53 1.66
C SER A 79 -4.42 0.24 1.52
N LEU A 80 -3.57 1.27 1.54
CA LEU A 80 -2.12 1.08 1.56
C LEU A 80 -1.68 0.33 2.82
N LYS A 81 -2.22 0.69 3.98
CA LYS A 81 -1.93 0.01 5.23
C LYS A 81 -2.32 -1.46 5.15
N LEU A 82 -3.49 -1.77 4.61
CA LEU A 82 -3.96 -3.14 4.45
C LEU A 82 -3.11 -3.92 3.43
N TYR A 83 -2.70 -3.26 2.37
CA TYR A 83 -1.82 -3.85 1.38
C TYR A 83 -0.47 -4.24 1.99
N LEU A 84 0.16 -3.33 2.70
CA LEU A 84 1.45 -3.60 3.36
C LEU A 84 1.32 -4.68 4.44
N PHE A 85 0.20 -4.71 5.16
CA PHE A 85 -0.09 -5.78 6.11
C PHE A 85 -0.15 -7.15 5.45
N SER A 86 -0.59 -7.23 4.20
CA SER A 86 -0.71 -8.48 3.47
C SER A 86 0.63 -9.18 3.19
N PHE A 87 1.74 -8.47 3.35
CA PHE A 87 3.08 -9.08 3.25
C PHE A 87 3.49 -9.88 4.48
N ARG A 88 2.72 -9.84 5.55
CA ARG A 88 3.11 -10.41 6.86
C ARG A 88 3.58 -11.86 6.76
N ASN A 89 2.92 -12.67 5.95
CA ASN A 89 3.26 -14.09 5.76
C ASN A 89 3.92 -14.34 4.39
N HIS A 90 4.34 -13.29 3.70
CA HIS A 90 5.00 -13.39 2.41
C HIS A 90 6.50 -13.59 2.60
N GLY A 91 6.99 -14.75 2.15
CA GLY A 91 8.41 -15.11 2.28
C GLY A 91 9.24 -14.56 1.13
N ASP A 92 9.80 -13.36 1.34
CA ASP A 92 10.65 -12.72 0.33
C ASP A 92 11.69 -11.83 1.01
N PHE A 93 12.81 -11.58 0.32
CA PHE A 93 13.80 -10.63 0.81
C PHE A 93 13.25 -9.21 0.73
N HIS A 94 13.70 -8.33 1.64
CA HIS A 94 13.24 -6.93 1.66
C HIS A 94 13.51 -6.21 0.35
N GLU A 95 14.64 -6.49 -0.31
CA GLU A 95 14.97 -5.90 -1.60
C GLU A 95 13.93 -6.24 -2.66
N ASP A 96 13.43 -7.46 -2.67
CA ASP A 96 12.38 -7.89 -3.59
C ASP A 96 11.04 -7.30 -3.21
N CYS A 97 10.70 -7.25 -1.92
CA CYS A 97 9.46 -6.62 -1.45
C CYS A 97 9.37 -5.16 -1.89
N VAL A 98 10.46 -4.41 -1.79
CA VAL A 98 10.51 -3.01 -2.22
C VAL A 98 10.18 -2.88 -3.71
N ASN A 99 10.72 -3.76 -4.54
CA ASN A 99 10.44 -3.75 -5.97
C ASN A 99 8.99 -4.12 -6.30
N VAL A 100 8.41 -5.03 -5.54
CA VAL A 100 7.00 -5.41 -5.73
C VAL A 100 6.07 -4.25 -5.33
N ILE A 101 6.38 -3.56 -4.23
CA ILE A 101 5.58 -2.42 -3.77
C ILE A 101 5.68 -1.26 -4.75
N MET A 102 6.85 -1.02 -5.27
CA MET A 102 7.10 0.09 -6.18
C MET A 102 6.40 -0.11 -7.52
#